data_ee95d3ff969552f22c6ecf834ef6a1b3
#
_entry.id   ee95d3ff969552f22c6ecf834ef6a1b3
#
_cell.length_a   1.000
_cell.length_b   1.000
_cell.length_c   1.000
_cell.angle_alpha   90.00
_cell.angle_beta   90.00
_cell.angle_gamma   90.00
#
_symmetry.space_group_name_H-M   'P 1'
#
loop_
_entity.id
_entity.type
_entity.pdbx_description
1 polymer ?
#
loop_
_entity_poly.entity_id
_entity_poly.type
_entity_poly.pdbx_seq_one_letter_code
_entity_poly.pdbx_strand_id
1 'polypeptide(L)'
;SIKWLNEEGVNNNQIVLYGESLGSGVAIEIGKEKNFNSIILESPFTSIENSAKIYYPYLPVKLLLKDRYDSISKIKTINIPSLIMHGKKDDVIPFSMGKELFEKANSPKYSYFTTDDDHMMEFNSSLLKKIKDFIEKN
;
A
#
# COMPACT_ATOMS: atom_id res chain seq x y z
N SER A 1 -3.32 -10.19 15.77
CA SER A 1 -1.99 -10.12 15.11
C SER A 1 -1.74 -11.38 14.30
N ILE A 2 -0.78 -11.34 13.36
CA ILE A 2 -0.42 -12.47 12.49
C ILE A 2 -0.02 -13.71 13.32
N LYS A 3 0.73 -13.51 14.40
CA LYS A 3 1.09 -14.61 15.32
C LYS A 3 -0.13 -15.35 15.84
N TRP A 4 -1.16 -14.64 16.26
CA TRP A 4 -2.40 -15.25 16.74
C TRP A 4 -3.11 -16.04 15.61
N LEU A 5 -3.19 -15.50 14.41
CA LEU A 5 -3.75 -16.22 13.25
C LEU A 5 -3.00 -17.53 12.98
N ASN A 6 -1.67 -17.50 13.08
CA ASN A 6 -0.88 -18.71 12.90
C ASN A 6 -1.11 -19.74 14.02
N GLU A 7 -1.31 -19.30 15.26
CA GLU A 7 -1.68 -20.16 16.40
C GLU A 7 -3.07 -20.82 16.22
N GLU A 8 -4.00 -20.11 15.55
CA GLU A 8 -5.31 -20.65 15.13
C GLU A 8 -5.26 -21.51 13.85
N GLY A 9 -4.08 -21.79 13.31
CA GLY A 9 -3.89 -22.67 12.17
C GLY A 9 -3.96 -22.00 10.79
N VAL A 10 -4.07 -20.67 10.73
CA VAL A 10 -4.03 -19.92 9.45
C VAL A 10 -2.59 -19.73 9.01
N ASN A 11 -2.23 -20.28 7.86
CA ASN A 11 -0.90 -20.09 7.29
C ASN A 11 -0.73 -18.70 6.64
N ASN A 12 0.50 -18.18 6.60
CA ASN A 12 0.76 -16.87 6.02
C ASN A 12 0.30 -16.75 4.55
N ASN A 13 0.44 -17.79 3.76
CA ASN A 13 -0.02 -17.84 2.37
C ASN A 13 -1.55 -17.81 2.20
N GLN A 14 -2.31 -17.85 3.28
CA GLN A 14 -3.76 -17.65 3.31
C GLN A 14 -4.14 -16.23 3.76
N ILE A 15 -3.16 -15.38 4.10
CA ILE A 15 -3.37 -14.03 4.61
C ILE A 15 -3.12 -13.02 3.50
N VAL A 16 -4.11 -12.18 3.24
CA VAL A 16 -3.98 -10.97 2.41
C VAL A 16 -3.66 -9.79 3.32
N LEU A 17 -2.58 -9.09 3.04
CA LEU A 17 -2.26 -7.84 3.73
C LEU A 17 -3.01 -6.69 3.06
N TYR A 18 -3.77 -5.92 3.83
CA TYR A 18 -4.44 -4.72 3.34
C TYR A 18 -3.96 -3.51 4.14
N GLY A 19 -3.47 -2.50 3.45
CA GLY A 19 -3.00 -1.26 4.07
C GLY A 19 -3.52 -0.03 3.34
N GLU A 20 -4.25 0.82 4.07
CA GLU A 20 -4.78 2.09 3.60
C GLU A 20 -3.92 3.23 4.18
N SER A 21 -3.60 4.24 3.37
CA SER A 21 -2.89 5.45 3.79
C SER A 21 -1.63 5.10 4.61
N LEU A 22 -1.55 5.54 5.87
CA LEU A 22 -0.45 5.19 6.79
C LEU A 22 -0.28 3.67 6.95
N GLY A 23 -1.38 2.91 6.95
CA GLY A 23 -1.37 1.46 7.01
C GLY A 23 -0.67 0.79 5.83
N SER A 24 -0.58 1.46 4.68
CA SER A 24 0.17 0.95 3.52
C SER A 24 1.67 0.77 3.81
N GLY A 25 2.26 1.70 4.55
CA GLY A 25 3.66 1.60 5.00
C GLY A 25 3.87 0.43 5.96
N VAL A 26 2.90 0.18 6.84
CA VAL A 26 2.92 -0.98 7.76
C VAL A 26 2.78 -2.29 6.99
N ALA A 27 1.83 -2.36 6.04
CA ALA A 27 1.62 -3.54 5.21
C ALA A 27 2.88 -3.89 4.39
N ILE A 28 3.55 -2.88 3.82
CA ILE A 28 4.82 -3.04 3.10
C ILE A 28 5.92 -3.58 4.03
N GLU A 29 6.02 -3.04 5.26
CA GLU A 29 7.03 -3.51 6.23
C GLU A 29 6.83 -4.98 6.58
N ILE A 30 5.58 -5.38 6.83
CA ILE A 30 5.23 -6.76 7.16
C ILE A 30 5.41 -7.68 5.94
N GLY A 31 5.01 -7.22 4.76
CA GLY A 31 5.01 -8.01 3.53
C GLY A 31 6.39 -8.45 3.05
N LYS A 32 7.46 -7.75 3.45
CA LYS A 32 8.84 -8.14 3.11
C LYS A 32 9.38 -9.33 3.92
N GLU A 33 8.77 -9.63 5.08
CA GLU A 33 9.34 -10.61 6.02
C GLU A 33 8.86 -12.05 5.77
N LYS A 34 7.69 -12.24 5.13
CA LYS A 34 7.02 -13.54 5.04
C LYS A 34 6.30 -13.71 3.71
N ASN A 35 6.08 -14.95 3.33
CA ASN A 35 5.30 -15.31 2.14
C ASN A 35 3.79 -15.24 2.45
N PHE A 36 3.22 -14.04 2.39
CA PHE A 36 1.77 -13.84 2.43
C PHE A 36 1.15 -14.18 1.07
N ASN A 37 -0.17 -14.36 1.02
CA ASN A 37 -0.90 -14.59 -0.22
C ASN A 37 -0.67 -13.41 -1.19
N SER A 38 -0.99 -12.21 -0.74
CA SER A 38 -0.88 -10.99 -1.54
C SER A 38 -0.92 -9.74 -0.66
N ILE A 39 -0.66 -8.58 -1.27
CA ILE A 39 -0.73 -7.28 -0.61
C ILE A 39 -1.60 -6.31 -1.40
N ILE A 40 -2.50 -5.60 -0.72
CA ILE A 40 -3.34 -4.54 -1.27
C ILE A 40 -2.97 -3.23 -0.59
N LEU A 41 -2.65 -2.22 -1.38
CA LEU A 41 -2.25 -0.90 -0.92
C LEU A 41 -3.22 0.14 -1.47
N GLU A 42 -3.96 0.81 -0.59
CA GLU A 42 -4.90 1.88 -0.92
C GLU A 42 -4.31 3.22 -0.52
N SER A 43 -4.35 4.19 -1.44
CA SER A 43 -3.80 5.54 -1.26
C SER A 43 -2.40 5.54 -0.62
N PRO A 44 -1.45 4.71 -1.15
CA PRO A 44 -0.15 4.56 -0.53
C PRO A 44 0.77 5.74 -0.82
N PHE A 45 1.72 5.97 0.08
CA PHE A 45 2.75 7.01 -0.03
C PHE A 45 4.16 6.43 -0.23
N THR A 46 5.05 7.19 -0.90
CA THR A 46 6.44 6.77 -1.13
C THR A 46 7.28 6.78 0.15
N SER A 47 7.07 7.81 1.00
CA SER A 47 7.60 7.90 2.37
C SER A 47 6.85 8.98 3.14
N ILE A 48 6.80 8.90 4.48
CA ILE A 48 6.24 9.98 5.30
C ILE A 48 7.03 11.28 5.09
N GLU A 49 8.34 11.20 4.92
CA GLU A 49 9.18 12.37 4.64
C GLU A 49 8.73 13.09 3.36
N ASN A 50 8.48 12.36 2.28
CA ASN A 50 8.05 12.94 1.01
C ASN A 50 6.63 13.52 1.11
N SER A 51 5.71 12.83 1.78
CA SER A 51 4.36 13.35 2.00
C SER A 51 4.39 14.63 2.85
N ALA A 52 5.14 14.64 3.94
CA ALA A 52 5.22 15.81 4.81
C ALA A 52 5.88 17.03 4.13
N LYS A 53 6.86 16.82 3.24
CA LYS A 53 7.49 17.93 2.49
C LYS A 53 6.53 18.67 1.57
N ILE A 54 5.47 18.03 1.10
CA ILE A 54 4.46 18.67 0.25
C ILE A 54 3.70 19.73 1.05
N TYR A 55 3.34 19.41 2.31
CA TYR A 55 2.55 20.30 3.17
C TYR A 55 3.42 21.24 4.01
N TYR A 56 4.66 20.83 4.30
CA TYR A 56 5.58 21.56 5.18
C TYR A 56 6.98 21.70 4.56
N PRO A 57 7.12 22.37 3.40
CA PRO A 57 8.38 22.44 2.67
C PRO A 57 9.52 23.13 3.42
N TYR A 58 9.18 23.96 4.41
CA TYR A 58 10.15 24.74 5.21
C TYR A 58 10.62 24.00 6.48
N LEU A 59 9.97 22.89 6.85
CA LEU A 59 10.37 22.14 8.04
C LEU A 59 11.45 21.12 7.71
N PRO A 60 12.46 20.94 8.57
CA PRO A 60 13.47 19.89 8.43
C PRO A 60 12.87 18.53 8.81
N VAL A 61 11.84 18.10 8.08
CA VAL A 61 11.04 16.90 8.34
C VAL A 61 11.92 15.68 8.57
N LYS A 62 13.01 15.56 7.83
CA LYS A 62 13.98 14.46 7.94
C LYS A 62 14.60 14.32 9.34
N LEU A 63 14.75 15.42 10.07
CA LEU A 63 15.30 15.43 11.44
C LEU A 63 14.22 15.16 12.49
N LEU A 64 12.96 15.44 12.16
CA LEU A 64 11.84 15.36 13.09
C LEU A 64 11.16 13.98 13.08
N LEU A 65 11.22 13.26 11.96
CA LEU A 65 10.60 11.94 11.83
C LEU A 65 11.47 10.84 12.43
N LYS A 66 10.93 10.17 13.43
CA LYS A 66 11.51 8.98 14.04
C LYS A 66 11.35 7.76 13.13
N ASP A 67 10.15 7.59 12.57
CA ASP A 67 9.82 6.51 11.63
C ASP A 67 9.54 7.11 10.25
N ARG A 68 10.31 6.70 9.26
CA ARG A 68 10.25 7.29 7.90
C ARG A 68 9.31 6.56 6.95
N TYR A 69 8.97 5.31 7.26
CA TYR A 69 8.19 4.43 6.39
C TYR A 69 8.60 4.59 4.91
N ASP A 70 9.87 4.27 4.61
CA ASP A 70 10.42 4.36 3.25
C ASP A 70 9.84 3.25 2.38
N SER A 71 8.59 3.47 1.95
CA SER A 71 7.83 2.52 1.15
C SER A 71 8.46 2.29 -0.22
N ILE A 72 9.05 3.35 -0.81
CA ILE A 72 9.61 3.28 -2.18
C ILE A 72 10.85 2.39 -2.28
N SER A 73 11.68 2.35 -1.25
CA SER A 73 12.82 1.43 -1.23
C SER A 73 12.39 -0.01 -0.95
N LYS A 74 11.39 -0.18 -0.09
CA LYS A 74 10.93 -1.49 0.41
C LYS A 74 10.03 -2.22 -0.59
N ILE A 75 9.22 -1.51 -1.38
CA ILE A 75 8.29 -2.14 -2.34
C ILE A 75 9.02 -3.05 -3.33
N LYS A 76 10.26 -2.74 -3.66
CA LYS A 76 11.13 -3.54 -4.54
C LYS A 76 11.55 -4.89 -3.94
N THR A 77 11.41 -5.07 -2.64
CA THR A 77 11.76 -6.32 -1.95
C THR A 77 10.55 -7.22 -1.74
N ILE A 78 9.36 -6.76 -2.07
CA ILE A 78 8.11 -7.52 -2.00
C ILE A 78 7.98 -8.39 -3.24
N ASN A 79 7.90 -9.70 -3.05
CA ASN A 79 7.82 -10.70 -4.12
C ASN A 79 6.45 -11.43 -4.15
N ILE A 80 5.49 -10.97 -3.36
CA ILE A 80 4.10 -11.45 -3.40
C ILE A 80 3.26 -10.57 -4.34
N PRO A 81 2.16 -11.11 -4.91
CA PRO A 81 1.26 -10.35 -5.76
C PRO A 81 0.80 -9.06 -5.09
N SER A 82 0.82 -7.94 -5.81
CA SER A 82 0.44 -6.64 -5.27
C SER A 82 -0.67 -5.97 -6.07
N LEU A 83 -1.66 -5.39 -5.39
CA LEU A 83 -2.67 -4.49 -5.96
C LEU A 83 -2.48 -3.11 -5.35
N ILE A 84 -2.22 -2.11 -6.19
CA ILE A 84 -2.08 -0.72 -5.77
C ILE A 84 -3.28 0.08 -6.29
N MET A 85 -4.01 0.69 -5.36
CA MET A 85 -5.23 1.43 -5.62
C MET A 85 -5.05 2.89 -5.21
N HIS A 86 -5.53 3.84 -6.03
CA HIS A 86 -5.40 5.26 -5.73
C HIS A 86 -6.38 6.12 -6.53
N GLY A 87 -7.02 7.07 -5.86
CA GLY A 87 -7.84 8.10 -6.48
C GLY A 87 -6.98 9.23 -7.06
N LYS A 88 -7.29 9.69 -8.27
CA LYS A 88 -6.53 10.79 -8.89
C LYS A 88 -6.82 12.16 -8.29
N LYS A 89 -7.92 12.28 -7.53
CA LYS A 89 -8.29 13.51 -6.81
C LYS A 89 -7.83 13.50 -5.35
N ASP A 90 -7.00 12.53 -4.95
CA ASP A 90 -6.45 12.46 -3.60
C ASP A 90 -5.64 13.74 -3.28
N ASP A 91 -6.15 14.55 -2.36
CA ASP A 91 -5.58 15.81 -1.90
C ASP A 91 -4.74 15.64 -0.61
N VAL A 92 -4.74 14.45 -0.01
CA VAL A 92 -3.95 14.09 1.17
C VAL A 92 -2.63 13.42 0.78
N ILE A 93 -2.69 12.40 -0.09
CA ILE A 93 -1.51 11.71 -0.64
C ILE A 93 -1.55 11.84 -2.17
N PRO A 94 -0.65 12.60 -2.78
CA PRO A 94 -0.68 12.80 -4.23
C PRO A 94 -0.67 11.48 -5.00
N PHE A 95 -1.57 11.34 -5.97
CA PHE A 95 -1.67 10.17 -6.86
C PHE A 95 -0.32 9.74 -7.46
N SER A 96 0.58 10.70 -7.71
CA SER A 96 1.92 10.41 -8.24
C SER A 96 2.71 9.45 -7.36
N MET A 97 2.49 9.45 -6.03
CA MET A 97 3.18 8.54 -5.12
C MET A 97 2.71 7.09 -5.28
N GLY A 98 1.40 6.86 -5.38
CA GLY A 98 0.87 5.52 -5.65
C GLY A 98 1.29 4.99 -7.02
N LYS A 99 1.31 5.87 -8.03
CA LYS A 99 1.81 5.54 -9.37
C LYS A 99 3.29 5.15 -9.33
N GLU A 100 4.13 5.92 -8.63
CA GLU A 100 5.56 5.63 -8.48
C GLU A 100 5.79 4.29 -7.78
N LEU A 101 5.05 4.01 -6.70
CA LEU A 101 5.11 2.71 -6.03
C LEU A 101 4.72 1.57 -6.96
N PHE A 102 3.66 1.74 -7.75
CA PHE A 102 3.27 0.74 -8.75
C PHE A 102 4.38 0.49 -9.77
N GLU A 103 5.02 1.53 -10.28
CA GLU A 103 6.11 1.39 -11.25
C GLU A 103 7.29 0.59 -10.65
N LYS A 104 7.61 0.80 -9.38
CA LYS A 104 8.75 0.18 -8.68
C LYS A 104 8.43 -1.20 -8.08
N ALA A 105 7.17 -1.56 -7.91
CA ALA A 105 6.78 -2.87 -7.40
C ALA A 105 7.20 -4.00 -8.34
N ASN A 106 7.52 -5.17 -7.77
CA ASN A 106 7.82 -6.37 -8.54
C ASN A 106 6.54 -6.97 -9.14
N SER A 107 6.68 -7.75 -10.21
CA SER A 107 5.59 -8.56 -10.77
C SER A 107 5.39 -9.85 -9.94
N PRO A 108 4.16 -10.36 -9.81
CA PRO A 108 2.94 -9.85 -10.43
C PRO A 108 2.38 -8.63 -9.68
N LYS A 109 2.05 -7.58 -10.45
CA LYS A 109 1.49 -6.33 -9.89
C LYS A 109 0.28 -5.87 -10.71
N TYR A 110 -0.69 -5.29 -10.01
CA TYR A 110 -1.94 -4.81 -10.57
C TYR A 110 -2.22 -3.40 -10.04
N SER A 111 -2.94 -2.60 -10.81
CA SER A 111 -3.39 -1.28 -10.37
C SER A 111 -4.89 -1.11 -10.54
N TYR A 112 -5.46 -0.27 -9.68
CA TYR A 112 -6.81 0.26 -9.79
C TYR A 112 -6.76 1.76 -9.49
N PHE A 113 -6.64 2.55 -10.56
CA PHE A 113 -6.52 4.01 -10.48
C PHE A 113 -7.81 4.64 -11.01
N THR A 114 -8.52 5.33 -10.13
CA THR A 114 -9.79 5.97 -10.45
C THR A 114 -9.60 7.45 -10.76
N THR A 115 -10.48 8.02 -11.59
CA THR A 115 -10.43 9.44 -11.98
C THR A 115 -11.11 10.35 -10.99
N ASP A 116 -12.06 9.82 -10.22
CA ASP A 116 -13.02 10.61 -9.45
C ASP A 116 -12.88 10.46 -7.94
N ASP A 117 -12.27 9.38 -7.46
CA ASP A 117 -12.05 9.17 -6.04
C ASP A 117 -10.96 10.12 -5.48
N ASP A 118 -11.17 10.52 -4.25
CA ASP A 118 -10.23 11.24 -3.40
C ASP A 118 -9.38 10.29 -2.53
N HIS A 119 -8.94 10.73 -1.34
CA HIS A 119 -8.12 9.94 -0.43
C HIS A 119 -8.85 8.69 0.10
N MET A 120 -10.16 8.81 0.34
CA MET A 120 -11.01 7.70 0.77
C MET A 120 -11.74 7.15 -0.46
N MET A 121 -11.20 6.08 -1.05
CA MET A 121 -11.83 5.49 -2.23
C MET A 121 -13.24 4.99 -1.93
N GLU A 122 -14.17 5.20 -2.86
CA GLU A 122 -15.53 4.71 -2.70
C GLU A 122 -15.60 3.19 -2.88
N PHE A 123 -16.02 2.48 -1.83
CA PHE A 123 -16.23 1.02 -1.85
C PHE A 123 -17.50 0.64 -2.62
N ASN A 124 -17.49 0.93 -3.91
CA ASN A 124 -18.55 0.55 -4.83
C ASN A 124 -18.36 -0.87 -5.39
N SER A 125 -19.35 -1.35 -6.14
CA SER A 125 -19.33 -2.69 -6.73
C SER A 125 -18.15 -2.95 -7.65
N SER A 126 -17.62 -1.92 -8.33
CA SER A 126 -16.46 -2.04 -9.23
C SER A 126 -15.17 -2.29 -8.44
N LEU A 127 -14.94 -1.52 -7.36
CA LEU A 127 -13.79 -1.70 -6.49
C LEU A 127 -13.84 -3.06 -5.79
N LEU A 128 -14.99 -3.42 -5.21
CA LEU A 128 -15.18 -4.72 -4.55
C LEU A 128 -14.93 -5.89 -5.51
N LYS A 129 -15.43 -5.80 -6.74
CA LYS A 129 -15.15 -6.79 -7.78
C LYS A 129 -13.66 -6.88 -8.08
N LYS A 130 -12.97 -5.75 -8.22
CA LYS A 130 -11.54 -5.71 -8.50
C LYS A 130 -10.71 -6.37 -7.39
N ILE A 131 -11.03 -6.09 -6.14
CA ILE A 131 -10.39 -6.70 -4.96
C ILE A 131 -10.64 -8.21 -4.96
N LYS A 132 -11.90 -8.63 -5.15
CA LYS A 132 -12.27 -10.04 -5.19
C LYS A 132 -11.53 -10.79 -6.30
N ASP A 133 -11.60 -10.29 -7.55
CA ASP A 133 -10.92 -10.89 -8.70
C ASP A 133 -9.40 -11.00 -8.47
N PHE A 134 -8.80 -10.02 -7.80
CA PHE A 134 -7.38 -10.06 -7.45
C PHE A 134 -7.06 -11.15 -6.43
N ILE A 135 -7.84 -11.27 -5.37
CA ILE A 135 -7.63 -12.28 -4.31
C ILE A 135 -7.84 -13.69 -4.86
N GLU A 136 -8.89 -13.91 -5.66
CA GLU A 136 -9.22 -15.24 -6.22
C GLU A 136 -8.21 -15.72 -7.28
N LYS A 137 -7.46 -14.80 -7.89
CA LYS A 137 -6.47 -15.11 -8.91
C LYS A 137 -5.12 -15.50 -8.34
N ASN A 138 -4.79 -15.09 -7.13
CA ASN A 138 -3.49 -15.23 -6.53
C ASN A 138 -3.51 -16.08 -5.26
#